data_2fb8fac80cd01fe01bc26ffa1d62ede7
#
_entry.id   2fb8fac80cd01fe01bc26ffa1d62ede7
#
_cell.length_a   1.000
_cell.length_b   1.000
_cell.length_c   1.000
_cell.angle_alpha   90.00
_cell.angle_beta   90.00
_cell.angle_gamma   90.00
#
_symmetry.space_group_name_H-M   'P 1'
#
loop_
_entity.id
_entity.type
_entity.pdbx_description
1 polymer ?
#
loop_
_entity_poly.entity_id
_entity_poly.type
_entity_poly.pdbx_seq_one_letter_code
_entity_poly.pdbx_strand_id
1 'polypeptide(L)'
;MNRVNSQIGTSKTTGNPWRTDEYLLKVPGQRERKIKFEVRGVERCEQWKNFFDNMPNRDVTPVLVKFEIDAREYEGKWFNTIEAWNIEVTTW
;
A
#
# COMPACT_ATOMS: atom_id res chain seq x y z
N MET A 1 -0.02 -9.19 5.27
CA MET A 1 0.11 -7.74 4.94
C MET A 1 -0.74 -6.92 5.88
N ASN A 2 -0.19 -5.87 6.42
CA ASN A 2 -0.87 -5.03 7.41
C ASN A 2 -0.78 -3.56 7.05
N ARG A 3 -1.86 -2.81 7.31
CA ARG A 3 -1.83 -1.36 7.19
C ARG A 3 -1.05 -0.77 8.38
N VAL A 4 -0.05 0.06 8.09
CA VAL A 4 0.80 0.65 9.11
C VAL A 4 0.60 2.16 9.27
N ASN A 5 -0.01 2.82 8.28
CA ASN A 5 -0.28 4.26 8.34
C ASN A 5 -1.45 4.62 7.43
N SER A 6 -2.13 5.71 7.76
CA SER A 6 -3.20 6.27 6.93
C SER A 6 -3.17 7.79 7.05
N GLN A 7 -3.14 8.49 5.91
CA GLN A 7 -3.16 9.95 5.84
C GLN A 7 -4.37 10.39 5.03
N ILE A 8 -5.14 11.31 5.60
CA ILE A 8 -6.37 11.83 5.00
C ILE A 8 -6.30 13.35 5.03
N GLY A 9 -6.76 13.99 3.96
CA GLY A 9 -6.84 15.44 3.91
C GLY A 9 -7.78 15.92 2.81
N THR A 10 -7.78 17.23 2.62
CA THR A 10 -8.55 17.88 1.56
C THR A 10 -7.62 18.77 0.75
N SER A 11 -7.70 18.66 -0.57
CA SER A 11 -6.88 19.47 -1.46
C SER A 11 -7.24 20.95 -1.29
N LYS A 12 -6.25 21.79 -1.05
CA LYS A 12 -6.44 23.25 -0.93
C LYS A 12 -6.80 23.90 -2.26
N THR A 13 -6.41 23.25 -3.37
CA THR A 13 -6.64 23.78 -4.72
C THR A 13 -8.02 23.42 -5.24
N THR A 14 -8.45 22.17 -5.07
CA THR A 14 -9.69 21.64 -5.65
C THR A 14 -10.79 21.44 -4.63
N GLY A 15 -10.48 21.41 -3.33
CA GLY A 15 -11.42 21.07 -2.27
C GLY A 15 -11.80 19.58 -2.20
N ASN A 16 -11.19 18.74 -3.05
CA ASN A 16 -11.49 17.31 -3.06
C ASN A 16 -10.75 16.57 -1.94
N PRO A 17 -11.40 15.55 -1.34
CA PRO A 17 -10.72 14.73 -0.34
C PRO A 17 -9.63 13.87 -0.98
N TRP A 18 -8.57 13.63 -0.23
CA TRP A 18 -7.53 12.69 -0.63
C TRP A 18 -7.21 11.75 0.52
N ARG A 19 -6.70 10.56 0.18
CA ARG A 19 -6.28 9.57 1.17
C ARG A 19 -5.12 8.75 0.61
N THR A 20 -4.13 8.52 1.45
CA THR A 20 -3.01 7.62 1.17
C THR A 20 -2.82 6.69 2.36
N ASP A 21 -2.88 5.40 2.13
CA ASP A 21 -2.62 4.38 3.14
C ASP A 21 -1.29 3.70 2.82
N GLU A 22 -0.57 3.31 3.86
CA GLU A 22 0.67 2.56 3.74
C GLU A 22 0.49 1.15 4.29
N TYR A 23 0.94 0.15 3.53
CA TYR A 23 0.87 -1.27 3.89
C TYR A 23 2.25 -1.90 3.90
N LEU A 24 2.47 -2.78 4.85
CA LEU A 24 3.71 -3.52 4.99
C LEU A 24 3.48 -4.98 4.63
N LEU A 25 4.25 -5.49 3.67
CA LEU A 25 4.21 -6.87 3.23
C LEU A 25 5.48 -7.60 3.65
N LYS A 26 5.32 -8.75 4.28
CA LYS A 26 6.43 -9.65 4.56
C LYS A 26 6.69 -10.52 3.33
N VAL A 27 7.93 -10.56 2.90
CA VAL A 27 8.35 -11.39 1.76
C VAL A 27 9.06 -12.62 2.31
N PRO A 28 8.55 -13.85 2.02
CA PRO A 28 9.17 -15.08 2.50
C PRO A 28 10.52 -15.33 1.81
N GLY A 29 11.42 -16.03 2.51
CA GLY A 29 12.74 -16.35 1.99
C GLY A 29 13.68 -16.76 3.11
N GLN A 30 14.95 -17.00 2.77
CA GLN A 30 15.99 -17.33 3.75
C GLN A 30 16.22 -16.19 4.74
N ARG A 31 15.94 -14.96 4.31
CA ARG A 31 16.05 -13.76 5.13
C ARG A 31 14.72 -13.04 5.06
N GLU A 32 14.15 -12.72 6.22
CA GLU A 32 12.91 -11.94 6.27
C GLU A 32 13.12 -10.56 5.67
N ARG A 33 12.28 -10.19 4.73
CA ARG A 33 12.26 -8.87 4.10
C ARG A 33 10.87 -8.29 4.20
N LYS A 34 10.80 -6.97 4.20
CA LYS A 34 9.53 -6.24 4.23
C LYS A 34 9.51 -5.21 3.12
N ILE A 35 8.36 -5.07 2.48
CA ILE A 35 8.13 -4.05 1.46
C ILE A 35 6.99 -3.16 1.93
N LYS A 36 7.20 -1.84 1.88
CA LYS A 36 6.17 -0.86 2.17
C LYS A 36 5.55 -0.39 0.86
N PHE A 37 4.23 -0.55 0.74
CA PHE A 37 3.45 -0.08 -0.40
C PHE A 37 2.62 1.13 -0.01
N GLU A 38 2.49 2.10 -0.93
CA GLU A 38 1.53 3.17 -0.83
C GLU A 38 0.29 2.84 -1.66
N VAL A 39 -0.88 3.07 -1.09
CA VAL A 39 -2.17 2.96 -1.77
C VAL A 39 -2.80 4.33 -1.79
N ARG A 40 -2.97 4.91 -2.96
CA ARG A 40 -3.47 6.27 -3.13
C ARG A 40 -4.89 6.29 -3.70
N GLY A 41 -5.68 7.23 -3.20
CA GLY A 41 -7.06 7.44 -3.63
C GLY A 41 -8.05 6.93 -2.59
N VAL A 42 -9.09 7.74 -2.31
CA VAL A 42 -10.10 7.41 -1.28
C VAL A 42 -10.79 6.09 -1.58
N GLU A 43 -11.22 5.90 -2.81
CA GLU A 43 -11.92 4.67 -3.22
C GLU A 43 -11.04 3.43 -3.11
N ARG A 44 -9.80 3.53 -3.61
CA ARG A 44 -8.86 2.41 -3.54
C ARG A 44 -8.50 2.05 -2.11
N CYS A 45 -8.28 3.05 -1.25
CA CYS A 45 -7.99 2.82 0.16
C CYS A 45 -9.16 2.10 0.86
N GLU A 46 -10.41 2.47 0.55
CA GLU A 46 -11.58 1.78 1.09
C GLU A 46 -11.70 0.35 0.57
N GLN A 47 -11.41 0.11 -0.71
CA GLN A 47 -11.41 -1.23 -1.29
C GLN A 47 -10.39 -2.13 -0.60
N TRP A 48 -9.19 -1.62 -0.36
CA TRP A 48 -8.13 -2.37 0.33
C TRP A 48 -8.48 -2.63 1.78
N LYS A 49 -9.03 -1.63 2.48
CA LYS A 49 -9.48 -1.80 3.86
C LYS A 49 -10.53 -2.90 3.95
N ASN A 50 -11.55 -2.88 3.09
CA ASN A 50 -12.60 -3.89 3.06
C ASN A 50 -12.07 -5.27 2.72
N PHE A 51 -11.12 -5.33 1.78
CA PHE A 51 -10.46 -6.58 1.41
C PHE A 51 -9.79 -7.24 2.63
N PHE A 52 -9.04 -6.48 3.42
CA PHE A 52 -8.36 -7.00 4.61
C PHE A 52 -9.30 -7.24 5.79
N ASP A 53 -10.33 -6.42 5.96
CA ASP A 53 -11.31 -6.60 7.05
C ASP A 53 -12.11 -7.89 6.88
N ASN A 54 -12.31 -8.33 5.63
CA ASN A 54 -13.02 -9.58 5.31
C ASN A 54 -12.10 -10.79 5.18
N MET A 55 -10.81 -10.62 5.37
CA MET A 55 -9.82 -11.68 5.21
C MET A 55 -9.48 -12.31 6.56
N PRO A 56 -9.76 -13.60 6.76
CA PRO A 56 -9.28 -14.30 7.96
C PRO A 56 -7.76 -14.53 7.83
N ASN A 57 -7.06 -14.49 8.97
CA ASN A 57 -5.63 -14.81 9.03
C ASN A 57 -4.77 -14.00 8.07
N ARG A 58 -5.03 -12.70 7.96
CA ARG A 58 -4.34 -11.80 7.02
C ARG A 58 -2.81 -11.77 7.16
N ASP A 59 -2.29 -12.14 8.33
CA ASP A 59 -0.83 -12.16 8.57
C ASP A 59 -0.13 -13.31 7.88
N VAL A 60 -0.86 -14.38 7.53
CA VAL A 60 -0.31 -15.59 6.92
C VAL A 60 -0.92 -15.90 5.56
N THR A 61 -1.93 -15.15 5.13
CA THR A 61 -2.57 -15.36 3.83
C THR A 61 -1.68 -14.81 2.72
N PRO A 62 -1.30 -15.64 1.73
CA PRO A 62 -0.50 -15.15 0.60
C PRO A 62 -1.31 -14.22 -0.30
N VAL A 63 -0.71 -13.12 -0.70
CA VAL A 63 -1.32 -12.13 -1.58
C VAL A 63 -0.42 -11.83 -2.76
N LEU A 64 -1.04 -11.48 -3.89
CA LEU A 64 -0.37 -10.99 -5.07
C LEU A 64 -0.65 -9.49 -5.20
N VAL A 65 0.39 -8.68 -5.18
CA VAL A 65 0.28 -7.23 -5.26
C VAL A 65 0.87 -6.77 -6.60
N LYS A 66 0.09 -6.01 -7.36
CA LYS A 66 0.57 -5.33 -8.56
C LYS A 66 0.93 -3.90 -8.20
N PHE A 67 2.13 -3.47 -8.57
CA PHE A 67 2.66 -2.19 -8.15
C PHE A 67 3.53 -1.55 -9.21
N GLU A 68 3.79 -0.26 -9.03
CA GLU A 68 4.75 0.53 -9.82
C GLU A 68 5.77 1.15 -8.88
N ILE A 69 6.99 1.29 -9.35
CA ILE A 69 8.07 1.95 -8.60
C ILE A 69 8.40 3.26 -9.32
N ASP A 70 8.42 4.35 -8.57
CA ASP A 70 8.82 5.65 -9.05
C ASP A 70 9.90 6.23 -8.16
N ALA A 71 10.77 7.04 -8.74
CA ALA A 71 11.82 7.73 -8.00
C ALA A 71 11.58 9.23 -8.10
N ARG A 72 11.65 9.92 -6.95
CA ARG A 72 11.51 11.37 -6.87
C ARG A 72 12.74 11.98 -6.24
N GLU A 73 13.17 13.12 -6.79
CA GLU A 73 14.25 13.90 -6.22
C GLU A 73 13.69 14.99 -5.32
N TYR A 74 14.28 15.11 -4.13
CA TYR A 74 13.96 16.18 -3.20
C TYR A 74 15.26 16.62 -2.49
N GLU A 75 15.60 17.88 -2.64
CA GLU A 75 16.81 18.48 -2.05
C GLU A 75 18.10 17.69 -2.35
N GLY A 76 18.25 17.25 -3.61
CA GLY A 76 19.42 16.48 -4.05
C GLY A 76 19.44 15.03 -3.66
N LYS A 77 18.38 14.53 -3.00
CA LYS A 77 18.24 13.13 -2.62
C LYS A 77 17.14 12.46 -3.42
N TRP A 78 17.35 11.20 -3.74
CA TRP A 78 16.40 10.39 -4.47
C TRP A 78 15.66 9.45 -3.54
N PHE A 79 14.33 9.43 -3.65
CA PHE A 79 13.46 8.56 -2.86
C PHE A 79 12.64 7.68 -3.78
N ASN A 80 12.62 6.39 -3.49
CA ASN A 80 11.77 5.44 -4.19
C ASN A 80 10.40 5.35 -3.53
N THR A 81 9.35 5.37 -4.35
CA THR A 81 7.98 5.12 -3.90
C THR A 81 7.44 3.90 -4.62
N ILE A 82 6.87 2.97 -3.87
CA ILE A 82 6.22 1.78 -4.42
C ILE A 82 4.72 1.96 -4.24
N GLU A 83 4.01 2.23 -5.35
CA GLU A 83 2.56 2.43 -5.34
C GLU A 83 1.86 1.16 -5.78
N ALA A 84 1.03 0.59 -4.90
CA ALA A 84 0.24 -0.58 -5.21
C ALA A 84 -1.09 -0.16 -5.81
N TRP A 85 -1.50 -0.84 -6.89
CA TRP A 85 -2.75 -0.53 -7.57
C TRP A 85 -3.71 -1.72 -7.67
N ASN A 86 -3.26 -2.92 -7.35
CA ASN A 86 -4.12 -4.10 -7.27
C ASN A 86 -3.61 -5.10 -6.25
N ILE A 87 -4.54 -5.80 -5.61
CA ILE A 87 -4.22 -6.87 -4.66
C ILE A 87 -5.24 -7.99 -4.83
N GLU A 88 -4.76 -9.22 -4.75
CA GLU A 88 -5.62 -10.40 -4.77
C GLU A 88 -5.03 -11.50 -3.89
N VAL A 89 -5.88 -12.40 -3.42
CA VAL A 89 -5.42 -13.59 -2.71
C VAL A 89 -4.85 -14.56 -3.73
N THR A 90 -3.70 -15.14 -3.41
CA THR A 90 -3.08 -16.15 -4.25
C THR A 90 -2.91 -17.44 -3.46
N THR A 91 -2.56 -18.51 -4.16
CA THR A 91 -2.22 -19.80 -3.54
C THR A 91 -0.77 -20.14 -3.84
N TRP A 92 -0.12 -20.75 -2.86
CA TRP A 92 1.26 -21.23 -3.02
C TRP A 92 1.33 -22.50 -3.87
#